data_70f7c5fd93d4abfd7a12bcd6b15e1057
#
_entry.id   70f7c5fd93d4abfd7a12bcd6b15e1057
#
_cell.length_a   1.000
_cell.length_b   1.000
_cell.length_c   1.000
_cell.angle_alpha   90.00
_cell.angle_beta   90.00
_cell.angle_gamma   90.00
#
_symmetry.space_group_name_H-M   'P 1'
#
loop_
_entity.id
_entity.type
_entity.pdbx_description
1 polymer ?
#
loop_
_entity_poly.entity_id
_entity_poly.type
_entity_poly.pdbx_seq_one_letter_code
_entity_poly.pdbx_strand_id
1 'polypeptide(L)'
;MAEIATIARPYAEALMKASGSNAAALAAEIHALADVAANAQMRQFADDPKAESAQVLDVLASIARTPSGAAVSEHAKNLVRMVIENGRLAALPAIASQFQALVDAGTGTSQATIESAFPITDAQVADIRGTMEKRFGRKLEAHVVVVPELIGGVRVIVGDEVLDTSIRARLDQMKAALTA
;
A
#
# COMPACT_ATOMS: atom_id res chain seq x y z
N MET A 1 8.02 -14.21 -7.30
CA MET A 1 7.12 -13.21 -6.68
C MET A 1 6.17 -13.83 -5.65
N ALA A 2 5.59 -15.02 -5.89
CA ALA A 2 4.72 -15.71 -4.92
C ALA A 2 5.42 -16.08 -3.58
N GLU A 3 6.70 -16.42 -3.60
CA GLU A 3 7.45 -16.78 -2.39
C GLU A 3 7.61 -15.62 -1.39
N ILE A 4 7.89 -14.41 -1.87
CA ILE A 4 8.06 -13.23 -1.00
C ILE A 4 6.75 -12.87 -0.31
N ALA A 5 5.63 -12.98 -1.01
CA ALA A 5 4.31 -12.72 -0.44
C ALA A 5 3.95 -13.75 0.65
N THR A 6 4.32 -15.01 0.45
CA THR A 6 4.12 -16.08 1.44
C THR A 6 4.97 -15.86 2.69
N ILE A 7 6.22 -15.40 2.52
CA ILE A 7 7.11 -15.06 3.62
C ILE A 7 6.61 -13.84 4.39
N ALA A 8 6.03 -12.85 3.72
CA ALA A 8 5.58 -11.60 4.31
C ALA A 8 4.34 -11.78 5.22
N ARG A 9 3.46 -12.70 4.88
CA ARG A 9 2.17 -12.89 5.53
C ARG A 9 2.24 -13.08 7.05
N PRO A 10 3.04 -14.01 7.60
CA PRO A 10 3.10 -14.21 9.06
C PRO A 10 3.59 -12.98 9.81
N TYR A 11 4.49 -12.18 9.20
CA TYR A 11 4.96 -10.94 9.81
C TYR A 11 3.85 -9.87 9.85
N ALA A 12 3.09 -9.71 8.77
CA ALA A 12 1.97 -8.77 8.71
C ALA A 12 0.86 -9.15 9.70
N GLU A 13 0.52 -10.43 9.81
CA GLU A 13 -0.46 -10.93 10.79
C GLU A 13 0.01 -10.74 12.25
N ALA A 14 1.28 -10.98 12.52
CA ALA A 14 1.87 -10.75 13.84
C ALA A 14 1.84 -9.26 14.23
N LEU A 15 2.18 -8.37 13.28
CA LEU A 15 2.07 -6.94 13.48
C LEU A 15 0.65 -6.49 13.78
N MET A 16 -0.33 -6.99 13.03
CA MET A 16 -1.73 -6.65 13.25
C MET A 16 -2.20 -7.01 14.66
N LYS A 17 -1.74 -8.16 15.17
CA LYS A 17 -2.02 -8.59 16.57
C LYS A 17 -1.32 -7.72 17.60
N ALA A 18 -0.12 -7.23 17.29
CA ALA A 18 0.70 -6.42 18.23
C ALA A 18 0.33 -4.93 18.21
N SER A 19 -0.21 -4.41 17.09
CA SER A 19 -0.43 -2.97 16.87
C SER A 19 -1.63 -2.40 17.61
N GLY A 20 -2.65 -3.22 17.93
CA GLY A 20 -3.86 -2.77 18.61
C GLY A 20 -4.50 -1.55 17.94
N SER A 21 -4.74 -0.48 18.70
CA SER A 21 -5.35 0.77 18.21
C SER A 21 -4.42 1.64 17.36
N ASN A 22 -3.10 1.38 17.36
CA ASN A 22 -2.10 2.19 16.67
C ASN A 22 -1.70 1.63 15.29
N ALA A 23 -2.48 0.73 14.73
CA ALA A 23 -2.15 0.03 13.50
C ALA A 23 -1.88 0.97 12.31
N ALA A 24 -2.67 2.03 12.15
CA ALA A 24 -2.50 2.99 11.05
C ALA A 24 -1.18 3.79 11.15
N ALA A 25 -0.82 4.26 12.35
CA ALA A 25 0.44 4.96 12.56
C ALA A 25 1.65 4.03 12.32
N LEU A 26 1.54 2.79 12.83
CA LEU A 26 2.57 1.78 12.64
C LEU A 26 2.73 1.39 11.16
N ALA A 27 1.64 1.34 10.38
CA ALA A 27 1.69 1.08 8.95
C ALA A 27 2.50 2.15 8.20
N ALA A 28 2.27 3.43 8.51
CA ALA A 28 3.03 4.53 7.93
C ALA A 28 4.54 4.45 8.25
N GLU A 29 4.89 4.07 9.48
CA GLU A 29 6.29 3.87 9.88
C GLU A 29 6.95 2.72 9.11
N ILE A 30 6.24 1.60 8.96
CA ILE A 30 6.75 0.42 8.25
C ILE A 30 6.88 0.70 6.77
N HIS A 31 5.99 1.47 6.16
CA HIS A 31 6.14 1.91 4.77
C HIS A 31 7.40 2.76 4.59
N ALA A 32 7.65 3.73 5.47
CA ALA A 32 8.86 4.54 5.41
C ALA A 32 10.15 3.70 5.53
N LEU A 33 10.15 2.68 6.39
CA LEU A 33 11.26 1.73 6.51
C LEU A 33 11.40 0.82 5.28
N ALA A 34 10.29 0.40 4.70
CA ALA A 34 10.24 -0.43 3.50
C ALA A 34 10.80 0.32 2.27
N ASP A 35 10.52 1.62 2.14
CA ASP A 35 11.05 2.45 1.06
C ASP A 35 12.58 2.53 1.12
N VAL A 36 13.14 2.68 2.32
CA VAL A 36 14.59 2.67 2.52
C VAL A 36 15.17 1.28 2.23
N ALA A 37 14.51 0.22 2.70
CA ALA A 37 14.95 -1.15 2.47
C ALA A 37 14.85 -1.59 0.99
N ALA A 38 13.99 -0.95 0.19
CA ALA A 38 13.90 -1.18 -1.24
C ALA A 38 15.15 -0.67 -2.01
N ASN A 39 15.93 0.22 -1.41
CA ASN A 39 17.16 0.75 -2.02
C ASN A 39 18.21 -0.37 -2.18
N ALA A 40 18.80 -0.45 -3.38
CA ALA A 40 19.79 -1.47 -3.70
C ALA A 40 21.04 -1.41 -2.81
N GLN A 41 21.51 -0.20 -2.48
CA GLN A 41 22.67 0.01 -1.61
C GLN A 41 22.40 -0.45 -0.17
N MET A 42 21.18 -0.19 0.32
CA MET A 42 20.75 -0.64 1.65
C MET A 42 20.69 -2.16 1.74
N ARG A 43 20.18 -2.82 0.71
CA ARG A 43 20.17 -4.30 0.64
C ARG A 43 21.58 -4.86 0.59
N GLN A 44 22.45 -4.28 -0.25
CA GLN A 44 23.83 -4.71 -0.33
C GLN A 44 24.59 -4.55 1.01
N PHE A 45 24.30 -3.47 1.75
CA PHE A 45 24.87 -3.26 3.09
C PHE A 45 24.34 -4.28 4.09
N ALA A 46 23.04 -4.61 4.04
CA ALA A 46 22.44 -5.59 4.94
C ALA A 46 22.87 -7.03 4.64
N ASP A 47 23.25 -7.33 3.40
CA ASP A 47 23.76 -8.63 2.97
C ASP A 47 25.27 -8.80 3.25
N ASP A 48 25.98 -7.77 3.70
CA ASP A 48 27.40 -7.85 4.08
C ASP A 48 27.55 -8.67 5.37
N PRO A 49 28.30 -9.79 5.36
CA PRO A 49 28.54 -10.59 6.56
C PRO A 49 29.24 -9.86 7.72
N LYS A 50 29.85 -8.70 7.44
CA LYS A 50 30.52 -7.86 8.44
C LYS A 50 29.59 -6.85 9.10
N ALA A 51 28.41 -6.62 8.52
CA ALA A 51 27.44 -5.68 9.07
C ALA A 51 26.66 -6.34 10.20
N GLU A 52 26.71 -5.75 11.38
CA GLU A 52 25.90 -6.21 12.50
C GLU A 52 24.44 -5.80 12.31
N SER A 53 23.50 -6.68 12.68
CA SER A 53 22.05 -6.40 12.57
C SER A 53 21.64 -5.10 13.27
N ALA A 54 22.31 -4.74 14.36
CA ALA A 54 22.08 -3.47 15.06
C ALA A 54 22.47 -2.26 14.21
N GLN A 55 23.60 -2.32 13.51
CA GLN A 55 24.06 -1.25 12.63
C GLN A 55 23.12 -1.05 11.44
N VAL A 56 22.66 -2.16 10.84
CA VAL A 56 21.68 -2.13 9.74
C VAL A 56 20.38 -1.48 10.20
N LEU A 57 19.89 -1.84 11.39
CA LEU A 57 18.69 -1.26 11.99
C LEU A 57 18.84 0.24 12.24
N ASP A 58 19.97 0.67 12.82
CA ASP A 58 20.23 2.08 13.14
C ASP A 58 20.30 2.92 11.86
N VAL A 59 20.93 2.42 10.79
CA VAL A 59 20.98 3.09 9.50
C VAL A 59 19.58 3.21 8.90
N LEU A 60 18.80 2.12 8.87
CA LEU A 60 17.41 2.12 8.39
C LEU A 60 16.57 3.14 9.16
N ALA A 61 16.62 3.12 10.49
CA ALA A 61 15.83 4.02 11.34
C ALA A 61 16.25 5.49 11.21
N SER A 62 17.54 5.77 10.95
CA SER A 62 18.04 7.13 10.77
C SER A 62 17.63 7.77 9.43
N ILE A 63 17.50 6.95 8.38
CA ILE A 63 17.13 7.41 7.03
C ILE A 63 15.62 7.45 6.85
N ALA A 64 14.88 6.55 7.49
CA ALA A 64 13.44 6.47 7.36
C ALA A 64 12.78 7.76 7.86
N ARG A 65 12.10 8.46 6.94
CA ARG A 65 11.32 9.66 7.26
C ARG A 65 9.88 9.24 7.56
N THR A 66 9.55 9.17 8.83
CA THR A 66 8.16 8.95 9.22
C THR A 66 7.32 10.19 8.88
N PRO A 67 6.07 10.04 8.42
CA PRO A 67 5.20 11.18 8.10
C PRO A 67 5.00 12.16 9.26
N SER A 68 5.09 11.67 10.49
CA SER A 68 4.98 12.45 11.72
C SER A 68 6.27 13.15 12.14
N GLY A 69 7.40 12.86 11.49
CA GLY A 69 8.72 13.34 11.93
C GLY A 69 9.19 12.73 13.27
N ALA A 70 8.43 11.81 13.82
CA ALA A 70 8.74 11.13 15.07
C ALA A 70 9.75 10.00 14.87
N ALA A 71 10.44 9.62 15.93
CA ALA A 71 11.29 8.44 15.92
C ALA A 71 10.47 7.16 15.68
N VAL A 72 11.07 6.20 14.98
CA VAL A 72 10.47 4.90 14.71
C VAL A 72 10.09 4.20 16.01
N SER A 73 8.89 3.68 16.09
CA SER A 73 8.36 3.01 17.28
C SER A 73 9.12 1.71 17.59
N GLU A 74 9.08 1.26 18.85
CA GLU A 74 9.70 0.01 19.25
C GLU A 74 9.10 -1.21 18.56
N HIS A 75 7.81 -1.18 18.23
CA HIS A 75 7.16 -2.26 17.47
C HIS A 75 7.75 -2.37 16.06
N ALA A 76 7.95 -1.24 15.38
CA ALA A 76 8.56 -1.22 14.05
C ALA A 76 10.02 -1.66 14.11
N LYS A 77 10.79 -1.20 15.10
CA LYS A 77 12.20 -1.62 15.29
C LYS A 77 12.32 -3.12 15.55
N ASN A 78 11.45 -3.68 16.38
CA ASN A 78 11.46 -5.11 16.69
C ASN A 78 11.13 -5.96 15.47
N LEU A 79 10.15 -5.54 14.64
CA LEU A 79 9.88 -6.19 13.37
C LEU A 79 11.11 -6.18 12.48
N VAL A 80 11.69 -4.99 12.25
CA VAL A 80 12.83 -4.83 11.32
C VAL A 80 14.02 -5.65 11.80
N ARG A 81 14.30 -5.65 13.11
CA ARG A 81 15.36 -6.49 13.72
C ARG A 81 15.13 -7.96 13.37
N MET A 82 13.92 -8.48 13.61
CA MET A 82 13.57 -9.86 13.32
C MET A 82 13.71 -10.19 11.82
N VAL A 83 13.33 -9.26 10.95
CA VAL A 83 13.46 -9.43 9.49
C VAL A 83 14.93 -9.45 9.05
N ILE A 84 15.78 -8.60 9.65
CA ILE A 84 17.24 -8.56 9.39
C ILE A 84 17.90 -9.85 9.88
N GLU A 85 17.63 -10.28 11.13
CA GLU A 85 18.21 -11.49 11.72
C GLU A 85 17.85 -12.76 10.91
N ASN A 86 16.70 -12.76 10.26
CA ASN A 86 16.27 -13.85 9.36
C ASN A 86 16.81 -13.71 7.92
N GLY A 87 17.60 -12.67 7.60
CA GLY A 87 18.10 -12.43 6.25
C GLY A 87 17.00 -12.13 5.22
N ARG A 88 15.88 -11.53 5.67
CA ARG A 88 14.68 -11.32 4.84
C ARG A 88 14.35 -9.84 4.58
N LEU A 89 15.34 -8.96 4.64
CA LEU A 89 15.12 -7.52 4.44
C LEU A 89 14.42 -7.20 3.10
N ALA A 90 14.69 -7.99 2.05
CA ALA A 90 14.03 -7.87 0.76
C ALA A 90 12.50 -8.11 0.81
N ALA A 91 11.99 -8.77 1.86
CA ALA A 91 10.55 -8.99 2.03
C ALA A 91 9.84 -7.80 2.72
N LEU A 92 10.57 -6.83 3.27
CA LEU A 92 9.99 -5.73 4.04
C LEU A 92 8.94 -4.91 3.25
N PRO A 93 9.13 -4.59 1.94
CA PRO A 93 8.10 -3.94 1.14
C PRO A 93 6.81 -4.75 1.02
N ALA A 94 6.92 -6.07 0.87
CA ALA A 94 5.76 -6.96 0.81
C ALA A 94 5.05 -7.07 2.17
N ILE A 95 5.82 -7.06 3.28
CA ILE A 95 5.28 -7.02 4.64
C ILE A 95 4.49 -5.72 4.86
N ALA A 96 5.04 -4.57 4.46
CA ALA A 96 4.38 -3.27 4.56
C ALA A 96 3.04 -3.25 3.80
N SER A 97 3.05 -3.71 2.55
CA SER A 97 1.86 -3.77 1.72
C SER A 97 0.76 -4.68 2.30
N GLN A 98 1.13 -5.88 2.78
CA GLN A 98 0.17 -6.80 3.39
C GLN A 98 -0.36 -6.32 4.74
N PHE A 99 0.51 -5.69 5.55
CA PHE A 99 0.08 -5.10 6.81
C PHE A 99 -0.90 -3.95 6.59
N GLN A 100 -0.64 -3.06 5.61
CA GLN A 100 -1.59 -2.00 5.23
C GLN A 100 -2.95 -2.58 4.82
N ALA A 101 -2.97 -3.62 3.99
CA ALA A 101 -4.21 -4.28 3.59
C ALA A 101 -4.99 -4.86 4.79
N LEU A 102 -4.30 -5.40 5.80
CA LEU A 102 -4.94 -5.89 7.03
C LEU A 102 -5.49 -4.74 7.89
N VAL A 103 -4.77 -3.62 7.98
CA VAL A 103 -5.23 -2.42 8.70
C VAL A 103 -6.47 -1.85 8.04
N ASP A 104 -6.47 -1.72 6.71
CA ASP A 104 -7.60 -1.22 5.93
C ASP A 104 -8.83 -2.12 6.10
N ALA A 105 -8.64 -3.44 6.06
CA ALA A 105 -9.71 -4.41 6.32
C ALA A 105 -10.25 -4.32 7.76
N GLY A 106 -9.36 -4.08 8.75
CA GLY A 106 -9.73 -3.97 10.16
C GLY A 106 -10.46 -2.67 10.50
N THR A 107 -10.15 -1.58 9.81
CA THR A 107 -10.81 -0.28 10.00
C THR A 107 -12.10 -0.13 9.21
N GLY A 108 -12.44 -1.14 8.39
CA GLY A 108 -13.58 -1.07 7.46
C GLY A 108 -13.39 -0.01 6.36
N THR A 109 -12.17 0.49 6.22
CA THR A 109 -11.77 1.42 5.16
C THR A 109 -11.10 0.62 4.03
N SER A 110 -11.52 0.82 2.80
CA SER A 110 -10.88 0.21 1.64
C SER A 110 -10.21 1.29 0.79
N GLN A 111 -9.05 1.00 0.25
CA GLN A 111 -8.44 1.90 -0.71
C GLN A 111 -9.17 1.81 -2.04
N ALA A 112 -9.48 2.97 -2.61
CA ALA A 112 -10.11 3.12 -3.91
C ALA A 112 -9.18 3.89 -4.84
N THR A 113 -8.80 3.30 -5.96
CA THR A 113 -8.09 4.02 -7.02
C THR A 113 -9.12 4.57 -8.00
N ILE A 114 -9.17 5.89 -8.14
CA ILE A 114 -10.02 6.59 -9.09
C ILE A 114 -9.16 6.97 -10.29
N GLU A 115 -9.30 6.26 -11.38
CA GLU A 115 -8.68 6.61 -12.65
C GLU A 115 -9.59 7.54 -13.43
N SER A 116 -9.09 8.70 -13.82
CA SER A 116 -9.82 9.71 -14.59
C SER A 116 -9.07 10.09 -15.86
N ALA A 117 -9.79 10.36 -16.94
CA ALA A 117 -9.18 10.83 -18.17
C ALA A 117 -8.55 12.23 -18.04
N PHE A 118 -9.05 13.05 -17.12
CA PHE A 118 -8.60 14.43 -16.87
C PHE A 118 -8.39 14.64 -15.36
N PRO A 119 -7.59 15.65 -14.98
CA PRO A 119 -7.49 16.07 -13.59
C PRO A 119 -8.88 16.41 -13.04
N ILE A 120 -9.23 15.85 -11.88
CA ILE A 120 -10.49 16.09 -11.19
C ILE A 120 -10.25 16.92 -9.93
N THR A 121 -11.23 17.74 -9.56
CA THR A 121 -11.17 18.56 -8.36
C THR A 121 -11.49 17.77 -7.10
N ASP A 122 -11.05 18.25 -5.93
CA ASP A 122 -11.32 17.61 -4.63
C ASP A 122 -12.82 17.43 -4.38
N ALA A 123 -13.66 18.37 -4.84
CA ALA A 123 -15.12 18.27 -4.75
C ALA A 123 -15.66 17.08 -5.54
N GLN A 124 -15.16 16.87 -6.77
CA GLN A 124 -15.56 15.74 -7.61
C GLN A 124 -15.08 14.42 -7.01
N VAL A 125 -13.86 14.38 -6.44
CA VAL A 125 -13.35 13.20 -5.71
C VAL A 125 -14.27 12.87 -4.54
N ALA A 126 -14.71 13.87 -3.77
CA ALA A 126 -15.61 13.68 -2.65
C ALA A 126 -16.99 13.11 -3.08
N ASP A 127 -17.55 13.59 -4.18
CA ASP A 127 -18.82 13.09 -4.73
C ASP A 127 -18.71 11.64 -5.23
N ILE A 128 -17.65 11.33 -5.95
CA ILE A 128 -17.36 9.96 -6.42
C ILE A 128 -17.20 9.03 -5.21
N ARG A 129 -16.39 9.44 -4.22
CA ARG A 129 -16.18 8.68 -2.99
C ARG A 129 -17.51 8.43 -2.27
N GLY A 130 -18.33 9.44 -2.04
CA GLY A 130 -19.61 9.32 -1.36
C GLY A 130 -20.59 8.37 -2.08
N THR A 131 -20.58 8.38 -3.41
CA THR A 131 -21.39 7.45 -4.22
C THR A 131 -20.89 6.01 -4.11
N MET A 132 -19.56 5.83 -4.12
CA MET A 132 -18.93 4.52 -4.00
C MET A 132 -19.07 3.95 -2.59
N GLU A 133 -18.92 4.76 -1.53
CA GLU A 133 -19.13 4.34 -0.14
C GLU A 133 -20.55 3.80 0.09
N LYS A 134 -21.56 4.46 -0.50
CA LYS A 134 -22.95 3.97 -0.46
C LYS A 134 -23.13 2.64 -1.19
N ARG A 135 -22.45 2.46 -2.32
CA ARG A 135 -22.56 1.25 -3.13
C ARG A 135 -21.85 0.06 -2.50
N PHE A 136 -20.65 0.28 -1.96
CA PHE A 136 -19.81 -0.77 -1.36
C PHE A 136 -20.08 -0.98 0.13
N GLY A 137 -20.84 -0.10 0.79
CA GLY A 137 -21.21 -0.21 2.21
C GLY A 137 -20.02 -0.07 3.17
N ARG A 138 -18.91 0.51 2.71
CA ARG A 138 -17.67 0.70 3.48
C ARG A 138 -17.04 2.06 3.17
N LYS A 139 -16.27 2.57 4.11
CA LYS A 139 -15.52 3.82 3.91
C LYS A 139 -14.40 3.61 2.89
N LEU A 140 -14.19 4.60 2.02
CA LEU A 140 -13.18 4.54 0.97
C LEU A 140 -12.17 5.67 1.13
N GLU A 141 -10.90 5.32 1.05
CA GLU A 141 -9.83 6.27 0.87
C GLU A 141 -9.48 6.34 -0.61
N ALA A 142 -9.74 7.49 -1.23
CA ALA A 142 -9.64 7.65 -2.68
C ALA A 142 -8.27 8.18 -3.07
N HIS A 143 -7.58 7.46 -3.95
CA HIS A 143 -6.36 7.91 -4.64
C HIS A 143 -6.66 8.16 -6.11
N VAL A 144 -6.33 9.35 -6.62
CA VAL A 144 -6.64 9.75 -7.99
C VAL A 144 -5.43 9.55 -8.90
N VAL A 145 -5.64 8.87 -10.02
CA VAL A 145 -4.64 8.66 -11.08
C VAL A 145 -5.22 9.19 -12.40
N VAL A 146 -4.45 10.01 -13.10
CA VAL A 146 -4.87 10.52 -14.43
C VAL A 146 -4.43 9.53 -15.49
N VAL A 147 -5.42 8.96 -16.20
CA VAL A 147 -5.25 7.98 -17.30
C VAL A 147 -5.96 8.49 -18.54
N PRO A 148 -5.27 9.24 -19.43
CA PRO A 148 -5.88 9.84 -20.62
C PRO A 148 -6.51 8.83 -21.58
N GLU A 149 -6.05 7.58 -21.56
CA GLU A 149 -6.53 6.49 -22.40
C GLU A 149 -8.01 6.13 -22.18
N LEU A 150 -8.61 6.57 -21.08
CA LEU A 150 -10.04 6.38 -20.80
C LEU A 150 -10.93 7.25 -21.69
N ILE A 151 -10.34 8.24 -22.39
CA ILE A 151 -11.02 9.21 -23.27
C ILE A 151 -11.95 10.15 -22.49
N GLY A 152 -12.65 9.65 -21.46
CA GLY A 152 -13.55 10.38 -20.58
C GLY A 152 -14.21 9.47 -19.57
N GLY A 153 -14.84 10.07 -18.56
CA GLY A 153 -15.42 9.35 -17.44
C GLY A 153 -14.38 8.91 -16.42
N VAL A 154 -14.76 7.98 -15.53
CA VAL A 154 -13.91 7.47 -14.46
C VAL A 154 -14.00 5.95 -14.36
N ARG A 155 -12.90 5.34 -13.96
CA ARG A 155 -12.83 3.94 -13.55
C ARG A 155 -12.41 3.89 -12.09
N VAL A 156 -13.19 3.22 -11.26
CA VAL A 156 -12.92 3.09 -9.82
C VAL A 156 -12.60 1.63 -9.52
N ILE A 157 -11.46 1.42 -8.88
CA ILE A 157 -10.96 0.11 -8.49
C ILE A 157 -10.94 0.07 -6.96
N VAL A 158 -11.64 -0.89 -6.36
CA VAL A 158 -11.72 -1.08 -4.90
C VAL A 158 -11.39 -2.53 -4.59
N GLY A 159 -10.12 -2.81 -4.24
CA GLY A 159 -9.64 -4.18 -4.10
C GLY A 159 -9.76 -4.94 -5.42
N ASP A 160 -10.53 -6.03 -5.42
CA ASP A 160 -10.77 -6.86 -6.61
C ASP A 160 -11.98 -6.39 -7.44
N GLU A 161 -12.73 -5.40 -6.97
CA GLU A 161 -13.91 -4.88 -7.65
C GLU A 161 -13.56 -3.68 -8.51
N VAL A 162 -13.96 -3.71 -9.80
CA VAL A 162 -13.76 -2.63 -10.77
C VAL A 162 -15.10 -2.10 -11.24
N LEU A 163 -15.32 -0.81 -11.06
CA LEU A 163 -16.44 -0.09 -11.63
C LEU A 163 -15.92 0.83 -12.74
N ASP A 164 -16.12 0.43 -13.99
CA ASP A 164 -15.70 1.19 -15.15
C ASP A 164 -16.91 1.92 -15.80
N THR A 165 -16.89 3.25 -15.72
CA THR A 165 -17.87 4.13 -16.34
C THR A 165 -17.25 4.99 -17.43
N SER A 166 -16.06 4.62 -17.92
CA SER A 166 -15.32 5.33 -18.95
C SER A 166 -16.04 5.27 -20.30
N ILE A 167 -15.76 6.27 -21.14
CA ILE A 167 -16.23 6.29 -22.53
C ILE A 167 -15.62 5.12 -23.29
N ARG A 168 -14.37 4.78 -23.04
CA ARG A 168 -13.69 3.64 -23.63
C ARG A 168 -14.45 2.33 -23.41
N ALA A 169 -14.81 2.03 -22.16
CA ALA A 169 -15.56 0.82 -21.85
C ALA A 169 -16.93 0.76 -22.57
N ARG A 170 -17.61 1.90 -22.67
CA ARG A 170 -18.88 1.99 -23.42
C ARG A 170 -18.71 1.74 -24.90
N LEU A 171 -17.65 2.28 -25.52
CA LEU A 171 -17.34 2.05 -26.93
C LEU A 171 -16.98 0.58 -27.19
N ASP A 172 -16.21 -0.05 -26.30
CA ASP A 172 -15.86 -1.47 -26.41
C ASP A 172 -17.10 -2.36 -26.29
N GLN A 173 -18.04 -2.04 -25.37
CA GLN A 173 -19.33 -2.73 -25.26
C GLN A 173 -20.18 -2.57 -26.53
N MET A 174 -20.26 -1.37 -27.09
CA MET A 174 -20.99 -1.13 -28.34
C MET A 174 -20.38 -1.89 -29.51
N LYS A 175 -19.04 -1.89 -29.60
CA LYS A 175 -18.34 -2.67 -30.63
C LYS A 175 -18.63 -4.16 -30.50
N ALA A 176 -18.57 -4.72 -29.30
CA ALA A 176 -18.89 -6.13 -29.06
C ALA A 176 -20.34 -6.47 -29.46
N ALA A 177 -21.29 -5.58 -29.12
CA ALA A 177 -22.71 -5.78 -29.50
C ALA A 177 -22.97 -5.69 -31.02
N LEU A 178 -22.14 -4.97 -31.77
CA LEU A 178 -22.28 -4.85 -33.24
C LEU A 178 -21.54 -5.97 -33.99
N THR A 179 -20.63 -6.68 -33.32
CA THR A 179 -19.80 -7.74 -33.93
C THR A 179 -20.22 -9.16 -33.49
N ALA A 180 -21.21 -9.27 -32.59
CA ALA A 180 -21.82 -10.52 -32.16
C ALA A 180 -23.06 -10.83 -33.03
#